data_58042b670cf07fb8c820b5ed4d15f84b
#
_entry.id   58042b670cf07fb8c820b5ed4d15f84b
#
_cell.length_a   1.000
_cell.length_b   1.000
_cell.length_c   1.000
_cell.angle_alpha   90.00
_cell.angle_beta   90.00
_cell.angle_gamma   90.00
#
_symmetry.space_group_name_H-M   'P 1'
#
loop_
_entity.id
_entity.type
_entity.pdbx_description
1 polymer ?
#
loop_
_entity_poly.entity_id
_entity_poly.type
_entity_poly.pdbx_seq_one_letter_code
_entity_poly.pdbx_strand_id
1 'polypeptide(L)'
;IPAAKNEPTHFQKKPFIRIGSNKTDLRNFPDYVRIIYNAQEDWSAKIINAASIGDLDAEALKLSREKFKEKSTKSSFYDQIDDWDNVTFLDKAKITINGKITNTALMLLGKEEASHYLLPFIAEITWKLETEEKAYEHFSIPFLLNTTKVLQNIRNVKYKFFPDNE
;
A
#
# COMPACT_ATOMS: atom_id res chain seq x y z
N ILE A 1 -8.06 30.42 12.42
CA ILE A 1 -8.59 29.05 12.60
C ILE A 1 -7.67 28.14 11.82
N PRO A 2 -7.05 27.13 12.43
CA PRO A 2 -6.20 26.21 11.72
C PRO A 2 -6.99 25.49 10.63
N ALA A 3 -6.30 25.11 9.54
CA ALA A 3 -6.90 24.30 8.50
C ALA A 3 -7.36 22.94 9.08
N ALA A 4 -8.54 22.46 8.64
CA ALA A 4 -9.01 21.15 9.02
C ALA A 4 -8.01 20.08 8.52
N LYS A 5 -7.50 19.26 9.44
CA LYS A 5 -6.63 18.12 9.11
C LYS A 5 -7.37 16.85 9.52
N ASN A 6 -7.60 15.96 8.56
CA ASN A 6 -8.17 14.62 8.75
C ASN A 6 -9.63 14.59 9.23
N GLU A 7 -10.15 15.66 9.80
CA GLU A 7 -11.54 15.78 10.22
C GLU A 7 -12.03 17.24 10.14
N PRO A 8 -13.31 17.47 9.94
CA PRO A 8 -13.88 18.81 9.92
C PRO A 8 -13.75 19.51 11.27
N THR A 9 -13.51 20.81 11.26
CA THR A 9 -13.57 21.63 12.48
C THR A 9 -15.03 21.81 12.90
N HIS A 10 -15.34 21.45 14.15
CA HIS A 10 -16.69 21.55 14.71
C HIS A 10 -16.85 22.82 15.56
N PHE A 11 -18.00 23.45 15.44
CA PHE A 11 -18.46 24.50 16.35
C PHE A 11 -19.87 24.16 16.81
N GLN A 12 -20.11 24.12 18.13
CA GLN A 12 -21.40 23.69 18.72
C GLN A 12 -21.89 22.34 18.14
N LYS A 13 -21.02 21.36 18.03
CA LYS A 13 -21.26 20.01 17.49
C LYS A 13 -21.67 19.96 16.01
N LYS A 14 -21.51 21.06 15.26
CA LYS A 14 -21.78 21.12 13.82
C LYS A 14 -20.51 21.45 13.05
N PRO A 15 -20.21 20.75 11.94
CA PRO A 15 -19.11 21.09 11.06
C PRO A 15 -19.50 22.26 10.15
N PHE A 16 -18.66 23.28 10.06
CA PHE A 16 -18.88 24.44 9.20
C PHE A 16 -17.75 24.62 8.21
N ILE A 17 -18.11 25.08 7.02
CA ILE A 17 -17.18 25.56 5.99
C ILE A 17 -17.46 27.02 5.68
N ARG A 18 -16.44 27.76 5.28
CA ARG A 18 -16.58 29.11 4.77
C ARG A 18 -16.46 29.11 3.25
N ILE A 19 -17.53 29.51 2.58
CA ILE A 19 -17.55 29.67 1.12
C ILE A 19 -17.73 31.17 0.83
N GLY A 20 -16.66 31.80 0.34
CA GLY A 20 -16.62 33.26 0.23
C GLY A 20 -16.73 33.93 1.60
N SER A 21 -17.74 34.80 1.78
CA SER A 21 -18.04 35.46 3.07
C SER A 21 -19.02 34.68 3.95
N ASN A 22 -19.65 33.63 3.43
CA ASN A 22 -20.74 32.93 4.13
C ASN A 22 -20.24 31.72 4.92
N LYS A 23 -20.73 31.56 6.14
CA LYS A 23 -20.56 30.38 6.97
C LYS A 23 -21.70 29.40 6.69
N THR A 24 -21.37 28.20 6.23
CA THR A 24 -22.37 27.19 5.81
C THR A 24 -22.09 25.87 6.49
N ASP A 25 -23.14 25.06 6.70
CA ASP A 25 -23.00 23.69 7.23
C ASP A 25 -22.27 22.82 6.21
N LEU A 26 -21.14 22.24 6.61
CA LEU A 26 -20.31 21.43 5.74
C LEU A 26 -21.02 20.16 5.23
N ARG A 27 -22.02 19.64 5.98
CA ARG A 27 -22.79 18.46 5.58
C ARG A 27 -23.55 18.63 4.27
N ASN A 28 -23.83 19.87 3.89
CA ASN A 28 -24.47 20.19 2.60
C ASN A 28 -23.50 20.15 1.42
N PHE A 29 -22.19 19.86 1.66
CA PHE A 29 -21.14 19.88 0.65
C PHE A 29 -20.31 18.61 0.72
N PRO A 30 -20.84 17.46 0.25
CA PRO A 30 -20.19 16.14 0.35
C PRO A 30 -18.79 16.10 -0.30
N ASP A 31 -18.56 16.89 -1.34
CA ASP A 31 -17.25 16.95 -1.99
C ASP A 31 -16.18 17.56 -1.07
N TYR A 32 -16.51 18.62 -0.34
CA TYR A 32 -15.58 19.19 0.64
C TYR A 32 -15.38 18.27 1.84
N VAL A 33 -16.42 17.57 2.28
CA VAL A 33 -16.31 16.53 3.30
C VAL A 33 -15.30 15.47 2.84
N ARG A 34 -15.46 14.97 1.61
CA ARG A 34 -14.55 13.97 1.03
C ARG A 34 -13.12 14.49 0.94
N ILE A 35 -12.90 15.74 0.50
CA ILE A 35 -11.56 16.35 0.42
C ILE A 35 -10.89 16.40 1.81
N ILE A 36 -11.63 16.81 2.86
CA ILE A 36 -11.09 16.90 4.22
C ILE A 36 -10.71 15.52 4.76
N TYR A 37 -11.55 14.51 4.57
CA TYR A 37 -11.25 13.15 5.02
C TYR A 37 -10.17 12.46 4.16
N ASN A 38 -10.08 12.78 2.87
CA ASN A 38 -9.03 12.28 1.99
C ASN A 38 -7.69 13.01 2.15
N ALA A 39 -7.67 14.15 2.87
CA ALA A 39 -6.44 14.84 3.25
C ALA A 39 -5.64 14.11 4.36
N GLN A 40 -6.03 12.88 4.72
CA GLN A 40 -5.23 12.03 5.58
C GLN A 40 -3.87 11.80 4.94
N GLU A 41 -2.84 11.91 5.77
CA GLU A 41 -1.49 11.51 5.34
C GLU A 41 -1.56 10.08 4.80
N ASP A 42 -1.04 9.88 3.59
CA ASP A 42 -0.96 8.54 3.02
C ASP A 42 -0.10 7.66 3.93
N TRP A 43 -0.76 6.81 4.70
CA TRP A 43 -0.08 5.90 5.62
C TRP A 43 0.95 5.02 4.88
N SER A 44 0.66 4.66 3.65
CA SER A 44 1.55 3.80 2.87
C SER A 44 2.88 4.48 2.52
N ALA A 45 2.87 5.80 2.33
CA ALA A 45 4.04 6.64 2.05
C ALA A 45 4.79 7.08 3.31
N LYS A 46 4.30 6.75 4.52
CA LYS A 46 4.94 7.13 5.77
C LYS A 46 6.33 6.51 5.88
N ILE A 47 7.33 7.35 6.18
CA ILE A 47 8.72 6.93 6.37
C ILE A 47 8.90 6.28 7.75
N ILE A 48 9.60 5.14 7.75
CA ILE A 48 10.02 4.42 8.96
C ILE A 48 11.49 4.77 9.21
N ASN A 49 11.76 5.73 10.08
CA ASN A 49 13.13 6.22 10.30
C ASN A 49 14.08 5.17 10.88
N ALA A 50 13.57 4.15 11.57
CA ALA A 50 14.38 3.09 12.17
C ALA A 50 14.69 1.96 11.19
N ALA A 51 13.99 1.86 10.06
CA ALA A 51 14.20 0.81 9.07
C ALA A 51 15.28 1.20 8.05
N SER A 52 15.96 0.20 7.55
CA SER A 52 17.05 0.30 6.55
C SER A 52 16.83 -0.68 5.39
N ILE A 53 17.66 -0.58 4.34
CA ILE A 53 17.66 -1.58 3.25
C ILE A 53 17.97 -2.99 3.76
N GLY A 54 18.72 -3.12 4.85
CA GLY A 54 19.02 -4.40 5.48
C GLY A 54 17.79 -5.13 6.03
N ASP A 55 16.69 -4.42 6.25
CA ASP A 55 15.40 -4.97 6.69
C ASP A 55 14.53 -5.48 5.52
N LEU A 56 15.00 -5.29 4.27
CA LEU A 56 14.34 -5.81 3.09
C LEU A 56 14.85 -7.21 2.74
N ASP A 57 13.96 -8.05 2.23
CA ASP A 57 14.26 -9.40 1.77
C ASP A 57 14.99 -9.37 0.41
N ALA A 58 16.07 -10.14 0.30
CA ALA A 58 16.91 -10.14 -0.90
C ALA A 58 16.22 -10.75 -2.13
N GLU A 59 15.39 -11.79 -1.95
CA GLU A 59 14.63 -12.40 -3.05
C GLU A 59 13.51 -11.47 -3.51
N ALA A 60 12.80 -10.82 -2.57
CA ALA A 60 11.80 -9.84 -2.89
C ALA A 60 12.39 -8.64 -3.65
N LEU A 61 13.57 -8.15 -3.24
CA LEU A 61 14.30 -7.10 -3.95
C LEU A 61 14.67 -7.52 -5.38
N LYS A 62 15.21 -8.72 -5.55
CA LYS A 62 15.55 -9.26 -6.87
C LYS A 62 14.31 -9.37 -7.76
N LEU A 63 13.25 -10.00 -7.26
CA LEU A 63 11.99 -10.15 -7.99
C LEU A 63 11.38 -8.79 -8.36
N SER A 64 11.43 -7.82 -7.44
CA SER A 64 10.90 -6.48 -7.69
C SER A 64 11.62 -5.79 -8.86
N ARG A 65 12.95 -5.91 -8.93
CA ARG A 65 13.78 -5.37 -10.02
C ARG A 65 13.44 -6.05 -11.36
N GLU A 66 13.31 -7.37 -11.36
CA GLU A 66 12.93 -8.14 -12.56
C GLU A 66 11.55 -7.68 -13.08
N LYS A 67 10.55 -7.59 -12.21
CA LYS A 67 9.21 -7.16 -12.57
C LYS A 67 9.14 -5.68 -13.00
N PHE A 68 9.92 -4.82 -12.37
CA PHE A 68 10.05 -3.43 -12.79
C PHE A 68 10.65 -3.32 -14.19
N LYS A 69 11.70 -4.11 -14.48
CA LYS A 69 12.35 -4.16 -15.79
C LYS A 69 11.40 -4.69 -16.87
N GLU A 70 10.68 -5.79 -16.60
CA GLU A 70 9.67 -6.34 -17.51
C GLU A 70 8.61 -5.28 -17.90
N LYS A 71 8.14 -4.49 -16.93
CA LYS A 71 7.15 -3.44 -17.16
C LYS A 71 7.72 -2.22 -17.89
N SER A 72 9.00 -1.98 -17.77
CA SER A 72 9.68 -0.76 -18.23
C SER A 72 10.33 -0.88 -19.63
N THR A 73 10.00 -1.91 -20.41
CA THR A 73 10.61 -2.22 -21.72
C THR A 73 10.58 -1.07 -22.73
N LYS A 74 9.64 -0.15 -22.60
CA LYS A 74 9.50 1.04 -23.47
C LYS A 74 10.09 2.32 -22.87
N SER A 75 10.74 2.22 -21.71
CA SER A 75 11.28 3.38 -21.00
C SER A 75 12.69 3.70 -21.46
N SER A 76 13.04 4.99 -21.52
CA SER A 76 14.37 5.47 -21.90
C SER A 76 15.49 5.04 -20.95
N PHE A 77 15.16 4.58 -19.76
CA PHE A 77 16.09 4.12 -18.73
C PHE A 77 16.17 2.59 -18.62
N TYR A 78 15.56 1.84 -19.57
CA TYR A 78 15.49 0.37 -19.50
C TYR A 78 16.87 -0.28 -19.32
N ASP A 79 17.86 0.14 -20.11
CA ASP A 79 19.22 -0.42 -20.10
C ASP A 79 20.02 -0.06 -18.83
N GLN A 80 19.57 0.96 -18.09
CA GLN A 80 20.23 1.43 -16.87
C GLN A 80 19.75 0.72 -15.60
N ILE A 81 18.61 -0.01 -15.66
CA ILE A 81 17.96 -0.58 -14.47
C ILE A 81 18.89 -1.55 -13.72
N ASP A 82 19.72 -2.29 -14.44
CA ASP A 82 20.62 -3.28 -13.84
C ASP A 82 21.82 -2.62 -13.14
N ASP A 83 22.21 -1.41 -13.58
CA ASP A 83 23.34 -0.65 -13.02
C ASP A 83 22.95 0.14 -11.76
N TRP A 84 21.65 0.31 -11.48
CA TRP A 84 21.22 1.02 -10.29
C TRP A 84 21.52 0.22 -9.02
N ASP A 85 22.07 0.87 -8.02
CA ASP A 85 22.09 0.31 -6.67
C ASP A 85 20.67 0.16 -6.11
N ASN A 86 20.52 -0.52 -4.98
CA ASN A 86 19.20 -0.79 -4.42
C ASN A 86 18.48 0.48 -3.98
N VAL A 87 19.20 1.51 -3.49
CA VAL A 87 18.61 2.79 -3.08
C VAL A 87 18.03 3.50 -4.29
N THR A 88 18.83 3.68 -5.32
CA THR A 88 18.43 4.32 -6.57
C THR A 88 17.25 3.58 -7.23
N PHE A 89 17.35 2.25 -7.29
CA PHE A 89 16.27 1.42 -7.84
C PHE A 89 14.95 1.65 -7.11
N LEU A 90 14.95 1.56 -5.77
CA LEU A 90 13.72 1.69 -4.96
C LEU A 90 13.11 3.09 -5.03
N ASP A 91 13.94 4.14 -5.10
CA ASP A 91 13.48 5.52 -5.29
C ASP A 91 12.88 5.71 -6.70
N LYS A 92 13.51 5.15 -7.75
CA LYS A 92 12.98 5.17 -9.13
C LYS A 92 11.68 4.36 -9.26
N ALA A 93 11.56 3.26 -8.52
CA ALA A 93 10.34 2.47 -8.43
C ALA A 93 9.26 3.13 -7.55
N LYS A 94 9.56 4.28 -6.91
CA LYS A 94 8.66 5.04 -6.02
C LYS A 94 8.19 4.24 -4.81
N ILE A 95 9.00 3.33 -4.33
CA ILE A 95 8.74 2.50 -3.15
C ILE A 95 9.38 3.12 -1.91
N THR A 96 10.49 3.86 -2.09
CA THR A 96 11.16 4.63 -1.05
C THR A 96 11.09 6.13 -1.35
N ILE A 97 11.47 6.95 -0.37
CA ILE A 97 11.51 8.41 -0.48
C ILE A 97 12.89 8.89 -0.05
N ASN A 98 13.70 9.36 -0.99
CA ASN A 98 15.07 9.79 -0.74
C ASN A 98 15.90 8.73 0.00
N GLY A 99 15.80 7.49 -0.44
CA GLY A 99 16.48 6.32 0.15
C GLY A 99 15.91 5.85 1.49
N LYS A 100 14.83 6.46 1.98
CA LYS A 100 14.21 6.08 3.26
C LYS A 100 13.08 5.08 3.03
N ILE A 101 13.06 4.06 3.89
CA ILE A 101 12.06 2.99 3.85
C ILE A 101 10.68 3.54 4.23
N THR A 102 9.68 3.23 3.41
CA THR A 102 8.27 3.54 3.66
C THR A 102 7.52 2.31 4.15
N ASN A 103 6.30 2.51 4.69
CA ASN A 103 5.43 1.37 5.02
C ASN A 103 5.19 0.48 3.79
N THR A 104 5.02 1.06 2.60
CA THR A 104 4.88 0.30 1.34
C THR A 104 6.11 -0.56 1.07
N ALA A 105 7.31 0.01 1.19
CA ALA A 105 8.55 -0.74 0.97
C ALA A 105 8.62 -1.96 1.89
N LEU A 106 8.29 -1.76 3.17
CA LEU A 106 8.34 -2.83 4.16
C LEU A 106 7.28 -3.89 3.91
N MET A 107 6.04 -3.51 3.58
CA MET A 107 4.98 -4.49 3.27
C MET A 107 5.29 -5.33 2.04
N LEU A 108 5.81 -4.71 0.99
CA LEU A 108 6.07 -5.41 -0.27
C LEU A 108 7.34 -6.24 -0.23
N LEU A 109 8.40 -5.74 0.41
CA LEU A 109 9.76 -6.25 0.30
C LEU A 109 10.42 -6.58 1.65
N GLY A 110 9.81 -6.23 2.79
CA GLY A 110 10.41 -6.41 4.12
C GLY A 110 10.52 -7.87 4.52
N LYS A 111 11.59 -8.19 5.26
CA LYS A 111 11.71 -9.47 5.95
C LYS A 111 10.59 -9.64 6.97
N GLU A 112 10.21 -10.87 7.27
CA GLU A 112 9.12 -11.16 8.23
C GLU A 112 9.38 -10.56 9.63
N GLU A 113 10.61 -10.65 10.11
CA GLU A 113 11.02 -10.07 11.39
C GLU A 113 10.92 -8.54 11.43
N ALA A 114 10.98 -7.85 10.28
CA ALA A 114 10.83 -6.41 10.19
C ALA A 114 9.37 -5.93 10.33
N SER A 115 8.41 -6.85 10.40
CA SER A 115 6.98 -6.53 10.55
C SER A 115 6.68 -5.72 11.82
N HIS A 116 7.52 -5.80 12.86
CA HIS A 116 7.37 -5.02 14.10
C HIS A 116 7.39 -3.50 13.87
N TYR A 117 8.03 -3.01 12.80
CA TYR A 117 8.02 -1.59 12.44
C TYR A 117 6.65 -1.08 12.00
N LEU A 118 5.76 -1.98 11.59
CA LEU A 118 4.40 -1.63 11.15
C LEU A 118 3.38 -1.56 12.30
N LEU A 119 3.78 -1.95 13.52
CA LEU A 119 2.89 -1.88 14.68
C LEU A 119 2.31 -0.46 14.88
N PRO A 120 1.04 -0.34 15.35
CA PRO A 120 0.16 -1.42 15.84
C PRO A 120 -0.61 -2.17 14.73
N PHE A 121 -0.34 -1.90 13.45
CA PHE A 121 -1.02 -2.56 12.34
C PHE A 121 -0.36 -3.90 12.03
N ILE A 122 -1.18 -4.94 11.88
CA ILE A 122 -0.72 -6.26 11.43
C ILE A 122 -0.78 -6.25 9.90
N ALA A 123 0.42 -6.30 9.25
CA ALA A 123 0.50 -6.41 7.80
C ALA A 123 0.40 -7.88 7.39
N GLU A 124 -0.79 -8.30 6.99
CA GLU A 124 -1.11 -9.68 6.63
C GLU A 124 -2.15 -9.71 5.52
N ILE A 125 -2.00 -10.62 4.58
CA ILE A 125 -3.06 -10.97 3.63
C ILE A 125 -3.72 -12.24 4.15
N THR A 126 -5.01 -12.17 4.47
CA THR A 126 -5.80 -13.35 4.85
C THR A 126 -6.65 -13.78 3.67
N TRP A 127 -6.41 -14.99 3.17
CA TRP A 127 -7.31 -15.65 2.26
C TRP A 127 -8.28 -16.53 3.05
N LYS A 128 -9.58 -16.41 2.78
CA LYS A 128 -10.63 -17.14 3.48
C LYS A 128 -11.62 -17.71 2.50
N LEU A 129 -11.93 -19.01 2.66
CA LEU A 129 -12.98 -19.71 1.96
C LEU A 129 -14.16 -19.93 2.90
N GLU A 130 -15.32 -19.37 2.57
CA GLU A 130 -16.57 -19.51 3.34
C GLU A 130 -17.61 -20.32 2.57
N THR A 131 -17.26 -21.53 2.19
CA THR A 131 -18.18 -22.54 1.63
C THR A 131 -18.45 -23.64 2.66
N GLU A 132 -19.05 -24.76 2.24
CA GLU A 132 -19.18 -25.94 3.09
C GLU A 132 -17.81 -26.44 3.60
N GLU A 133 -16.77 -26.33 2.76
CA GLU A 133 -15.37 -26.52 3.16
C GLU A 133 -14.80 -25.17 3.61
N LYS A 134 -14.63 -24.99 4.90
CA LYS A 134 -13.99 -23.77 5.47
C LYS A 134 -12.48 -23.94 5.44
N ALA A 135 -11.79 -23.00 4.81
CA ALA A 135 -10.34 -22.91 4.83
C ALA A 135 -9.91 -21.46 4.97
N TYR A 136 -8.78 -21.24 5.61
CA TYR A 136 -8.12 -19.93 5.65
C TYR A 136 -6.61 -20.10 5.64
N GLU A 137 -5.92 -19.12 5.10
CA GLU A 137 -4.47 -19.05 5.04
C GLU A 137 -4.03 -17.62 5.24
N HIS A 138 -2.95 -17.44 5.98
CA HIS A 138 -2.36 -16.15 6.28
C HIS A 138 -1.02 -16.01 5.57
N PHE A 139 -0.79 -14.85 4.97
CA PHE A 139 0.45 -14.52 4.29
C PHE A 139 1.06 -13.28 4.91
N SER A 140 2.18 -13.44 5.61
CA SER A 140 2.97 -12.35 6.16
C SER A 140 3.74 -11.61 5.06
N ILE A 141 4.44 -10.53 5.42
CA ILE A 141 5.39 -9.87 4.53
C ILE A 141 6.59 -10.81 4.23
N PRO A 142 7.26 -10.67 3.07
CA PRO A 142 7.04 -9.72 1.99
C PRO A 142 5.89 -10.13 1.06
N PHE A 143 4.94 -9.23 0.85
CA PHE A 143 3.76 -9.54 0.04
C PHE A 143 4.11 -9.87 -1.42
N LEU A 144 5.19 -9.29 -1.96
CA LEU A 144 5.58 -9.54 -3.34
C LEU A 144 5.85 -11.04 -3.61
N LEU A 145 6.48 -11.74 -2.67
CA LEU A 145 6.76 -13.18 -2.80
C LEU A 145 5.50 -14.03 -2.64
N ASN A 146 4.52 -13.54 -1.92
CA ASN A 146 3.27 -14.25 -1.64
C ASN A 146 2.20 -14.08 -2.73
N THR A 147 2.35 -13.13 -3.65
CA THR A 147 1.32 -12.83 -4.68
C THR A 147 0.94 -14.04 -5.53
N THR A 148 1.89 -14.88 -5.92
CA THR A 148 1.63 -16.07 -6.73
C THR A 148 0.80 -17.10 -5.96
N LYS A 149 1.11 -17.34 -4.68
CA LYS A 149 0.37 -18.29 -3.82
C LYS A 149 -1.07 -17.80 -3.60
N VAL A 150 -1.24 -16.53 -3.26
CA VAL A 150 -2.57 -15.91 -3.09
C VAL A 150 -3.39 -16.05 -4.37
N LEU A 151 -2.79 -15.78 -5.54
CA LEU A 151 -3.46 -15.90 -6.82
C LEU A 151 -3.85 -17.35 -7.15
N GLN A 152 -3.00 -18.32 -6.82
CA GLN A 152 -3.32 -19.76 -6.96
C GLN A 152 -4.50 -20.15 -6.09
N ASN A 153 -4.55 -19.72 -4.85
CA ASN A 153 -5.69 -19.98 -3.96
C ASN A 153 -7.00 -19.42 -4.53
N ILE A 154 -6.98 -18.18 -5.06
CA ILE A 154 -8.14 -17.57 -5.70
C ILE A 154 -8.55 -18.34 -6.96
N ARG A 155 -7.60 -18.74 -7.82
CA ARG A 155 -7.86 -19.51 -9.04
C ARG A 155 -8.43 -20.88 -8.75
N ASN A 156 -7.87 -21.58 -7.77
CA ASN A 156 -8.37 -22.91 -7.37
C ASN A 156 -9.84 -22.87 -6.94
N VAL A 157 -10.23 -21.80 -6.23
CA VAL A 157 -11.65 -21.59 -5.87
C VAL A 157 -12.49 -21.35 -7.10
N LYS A 158 -12.02 -20.51 -8.04
CA LYS A 158 -12.75 -20.23 -9.28
C LYS A 158 -13.00 -21.49 -10.10
N TYR A 159 -11.99 -22.31 -10.30
CA TYR A 159 -12.14 -23.59 -11.05
C TYR A 159 -13.05 -24.58 -10.35
N LYS A 160 -13.03 -24.66 -9.02
CA LYS A 160 -13.83 -25.64 -8.26
C LYS A 160 -15.31 -25.26 -8.18
N PHE A 161 -15.63 -23.96 -8.00
CA PHE A 161 -16.99 -23.49 -7.70
C PHE A 161 -17.65 -22.71 -8.84
N PHE A 162 -16.88 -22.23 -9.79
CA PHE A 162 -17.35 -21.49 -10.97
C PHE A 162 -16.67 -22.03 -12.22
N PRO A 163 -16.94 -23.31 -12.62
CA PRO A 163 -16.41 -23.83 -13.87
C PRO A 163 -16.93 -22.96 -15.01
N ASP A 164 -16.05 -22.56 -15.94
CA ASP A 164 -16.46 -21.88 -17.13
C ASP A 164 -17.45 -22.81 -17.87
N ASN A 165 -18.69 -22.38 -18.03
CA ASN A 165 -19.65 -23.12 -18.85
C ASN A 165 -19.15 -23.02 -20.30
N GLU A 166 -18.77 -24.15 -20.89
CA GLU A 166 -18.53 -24.29 -22.32
C GLU A 166 -19.82 -24.09 -23.13
#